data_1572716d9fd8a436b67615dde8d2b8a2
#
_entry.id   1572716d9fd8a436b67615dde8d2b8a2
#
_cell.length_a   1.000
_cell.length_b   1.000
_cell.length_c   1.000
_cell.angle_alpha   90.00
_cell.angle_beta   90.00
_cell.angle_gamma   90.00
#
_symmetry.space_group_name_H-M   'P 1'
#
loop_
_entity.id
_entity.type
_entity.pdbx_description
1 polymer ?
#
loop_
_entity_poly.entity_id
_entity_poly.type
_entity_poly.pdbx_seq_one_letter_code
_entity_poly.pdbx_strand_id
1 'polypeptide(L)'
;MIAEVKVYTTQTCPYCIRAKALLKKRDIPFEEIDVSRDEEKRGWLVKASGMRTVPQIFIDGKPIGGSDELHALDASGELEKLLHR
;
A
#
# COMPACT_ATOMS: atom_id res chain seq x y z
N MET A 1 2.87 18.45 5.69
CA MET A 1 2.89 17.81 4.36
C MET A 1 2.49 16.36 4.50
N ILE A 2 1.76 15.84 3.50
CA ILE A 2 1.35 14.44 3.51
C ILE A 2 2.43 13.59 2.87
N ALA A 3 2.73 12.46 3.48
CA ALA A 3 3.72 11.50 2.97
C ALA A 3 3.29 10.92 1.62
N GLU A 4 4.25 10.50 0.82
CA GLU A 4 3.98 9.85 -0.45
C GLU A 4 3.50 8.41 -0.22
N VAL A 5 2.34 8.07 -0.75
CA VAL A 5 1.76 6.74 -0.61
C VAL A 5 1.73 6.05 -1.96
N LYS A 6 2.31 4.86 -2.04
CA LYS A 6 2.27 4.02 -3.23
C LYS A 6 1.64 2.69 -2.90
N VAL A 7 0.73 2.23 -3.76
CA VAL A 7 0.04 0.96 -3.58
C VAL A 7 0.31 0.09 -4.79
N TYR A 8 0.98 -1.03 -4.57
CA TYR A 8 1.29 -1.99 -5.62
C TYR A 8 0.20 -3.05 -5.66
N THR A 9 -0.43 -3.23 -6.83
CA THR A 9 -1.62 -4.06 -6.99
C THR A 9 -1.50 -5.02 -8.16
N THR A 10 -2.47 -5.93 -8.26
CA THR A 10 -2.70 -6.73 -9.45
C THR A 10 -4.17 -6.58 -9.88
N GLN A 11 -4.50 -7.01 -11.11
CA GLN A 11 -5.81 -6.77 -11.71
C GLN A 11 -6.97 -7.42 -10.96
N THR A 12 -6.78 -8.63 -10.45
CA THR A 12 -7.84 -9.35 -9.73
C THR A 12 -7.42 -9.59 -8.29
N CYS A 13 -7.58 -8.55 -7.47
CA CYS A 13 -7.16 -8.64 -6.07
C CYS A 13 -8.21 -7.97 -5.19
N PRO A 14 -9.06 -8.76 -4.49
CA PRO A 14 -10.05 -8.18 -3.57
C PRO A 14 -9.42 -7.36 -2.45
N TYR A 15 -8.27 -7.80 -1.95
CA TYR A 15 -7.56 -7.07 -0.89
C TYR A 15 -7.00 -5.73 -1.40
N CYS A 16 -6.61 -5.68 -2.67
CA CYS A 16 -6.19 -4.42 -3.28
C CYS A 16 -7.35 -3.42 -3.33
N ILE A 17 -8.55 -3.92 -3.68
CA ILE A 17 -9.75 -3.08 -3.71
C ILE A 17 -10.05 -2.53 -2.32
N ARG A 18 -9.92 -3.36 -1.28
CA ARG A 18 -10.15 -2.94 0.10
C ARG A 18 -9.16 -1.88 0.55
N ALA A 19 -7.88 -2.07 0.23
CA ALA A 19 -6.85 -1.10 0.60
C ALA A 19 -7.09 0.24 -0.07
N LYS A 20 -7.40 0.23 -1.37
CA LYS A 20 -7.69 1.47 -2.10
C LYS A 20 -8.95 2.15 -1.59
N ALA A 21 -9.97 1.38 -1.25
CA ALA A 21 -11.22 1.93 -0.71
C ALA A 21 -10.98 2.65 0.62
N LEU A 22 -10.15 2.09 1.48
CA LEU A 22 -9.81 2.73 2.75
C LEU A 22 -9.09 4.06 2.53
N LEU A 23 -8.10 4.07 1.64
CA LEU A 23 -7.36 5.29 1.34
C LEU A 23 -8.27 6.38 0.77
N LYS A 24 -9.20 6.00 -0.12
CA LYS A 24 -10.17 6.95 -0.67
C LYS A 24 -11.13 7.47 0.40
N LYS A 25 -11.59 6.59 1.28
CA LYS A 25 -12.49 6.96 2.37
C LYS A 25 -11.86 7.99 3.30
N ARG A 26 -10.55 7.91 3.52
CA ARG A 26 -9.82 8.83 4.37
C ARG A 26 -9.25 10.02 3.63
N ASP A 27 -9.58 10.19 2.35
CA ASP A 27 -9.06 11.27 1.49
C ASP A 27 -7.54 11.30 1.46
N ILE A 28 -6.93 10.11 1.44
CA ILE A 28 -5.48 9.97 1.36
C ILE A 28 -5.08 9.80 -0.11
N PRO A 29 -4.33 10.75 -0.68
CA PRO A 29 -3.87 10.60 -2.06
C PRO A 29 -2.82 9.47 -2.15
N PHE A 30 -2.91 8.68 -3.19
CA PHE A 30 -1.97 7.59 -3.41
C PHE A 30 -1.78 7.34 -4.90
N GLU A 31 -0.64 6.76 -5.24
CA GLU A 31 -0.36 6.30 -6.59
C GLU A 31 -0.54 4.78 -6.63
N GLU A 32 -1.35 4.30 -7.56
CA GLU A 32 -1.54 2.87 -7.77
C GLU A 32 -0.61 2.39 -8.86
N ILE A 33 0.13 1.31 -8.59
CA ILE A 33 1.06 0.73 -9.54
C ILE A 33 0.67 -0.72 -9.76
N ASP A 34 0.13 -1.01 -10.95
CA ASP A 34 -0.28 -2.36 -11.32
C ASP A 34 0.96 -3.15 -11.74
N VAL A 35 1.22 -4.25 -11.05
CA VAL A 35 2.37 -5.10 -11.32
C VAL A 35 1.98 -6.47 -11.89
N SER A 36 0.74 -6.59 -12.38
CA SER A 36 0.22 -7.85 -12.91
C SER A 36 1.11 -8.44 -14.00
N ARG A 37 1.69 -7.59 -14.85
CA ARG A 37 2.50 -8.01 -15.98
C ARG A 37 3.95 -7.53 -15.90
N ASP A 38 4.39 -7.12 -14.71
CA ASP A 38 5.71 -6.57 -14.50
C ASP A 38 6.49 -7.45 -13.54
N GLU A 39 7.15 -8.47 -14.07
CA GLU A 39 7.90 -9.43 -13.26
C GLU A 39 9.08 -8.80 -12.55
N GLU A 40 9.74 -7.83 -13.18
CA GLU A 40 10.87 -7.14 -12.56
C GLU A 40 10.43 -6.37 -11.33
N LYS A 41 9.33 -5.65 -11.44
CA LYS A 41 8.81 -4.87 -10.32
C LYS A 41 8.29 -5.78 -9.22
N ARG A 42 7.68 -6.91 -9.58
CA ARG A 42 7.24 -7.90 -8.59
C ARG A 42 8.43 -8.49 -7.83
N GLY A 43 9.51 -8.79 -8.54
CA GLY A 43 10.75 -9.25 -7.91
C GLY A 43 11.33 -8.21 -6.97
N TRP A 44 11.33 -6.95 -7.40
CA TRP A 44 11.77 -5.84 -6.55
C TRP A 44 10.92 -5.72 -5.29
N LEU A 45 9.60 -5.87 -5.41
CA LEU A 45 8.69 -5.81 -4.26
C LEU A 45 9.02 -6.87 -3.21
N VAL A 46 9.29 -8.09 -3.65
CA VAL A 46 9.65 -9.17 -2.72
C VAL A 46 10.91 -8.81 -1.95
N LYS A 47 11.90 -8.27 -2.63
CA LYS A 47 13.16 -7.85 -1.99
C LYS A 47 12.96 -6.68 -1.05
N ALA A 48 12.15 -5.71 -1.45
CA ALA A 48 11.95 -4.49 -0.68
C ALA A 48 11.10 -4.70 0.58
N SER A 49 10.11 -5.59 0.51
CA SER A 49 9.15 -5.80 1.60
C SER A 49 9.32 -7.12 2.33
N GLY A 50 9.99 -8.10 1.71
CA GLY A 50 10.06 -9.45 2.24
C GLY A 50 8.76 -10.25 2.05
N MET A 51 7.79 -9.72 1.32
CA MET A 51 6.49 -10.34 1.11
C MET A 51 6.19 -10.54 -0.37
N ARG A 52 5.47 -11.61 -0.69
CA ARG A 52 5.08 -11.93 -2.08
C ARG A 52 3.64 -11.57 -2.41
N THR A 53 2.90 -11.08 -1.43
CA THR A 53 1.48 -10.80 -1.57
C THR A 53 1.20 -9.39 -2.07
N VAL A 54 0.02 -9.18 -2.63
CA VAL A 54 -0.51 -7.86 -2.97
C VAL A 54 -1.84 -7.68 -2.23
N PRO A 55 -2.26 -6.45 -1.90
CA PRO A 55 -1.55 -5.21 -2.18
C PRO A 55 -0.31 -5.05 -1.30
N GLN A 56 0.63 -4.21 -1.74
CA GLN A 56 1.71 -3.76 -0.87
C GLN A 56 1.70 -2.25 -0.84
N ILE A 57 1.69 -1.70 0.35
CA ILE A 57 1.60 -0.26 0.57
C ILE A 57 2.95 0.26 1.06
N PHE A 58 3.44 1.31 0.42
CA PHE A 58 4.68 1.98 0.80
C PHE A 58 4.36 3.42 1.17
N ILE A 59 4.84 3.86 2.32
CA ILE A 59 4.71 5.25 2.75
C ILE A 59 6.10 5.82 2.86
N ASP A 60 6.41 6.84 2.05
CA ASP A 60 7.73 7.46 1.94
C ASP A 60 8.84 6.43 1.70
N GLY A 61 8.54 5.45 0.83
CA GLY A 61 9.50 4.41 0.48
C GLY A 61 9.63 3.28 1.49
N LYS A 62 8.86 3.31 2.59
CA LYS A 62 8.89 2.26 3.60
C LYS A 62 7.72 1.31 3.43
N PRO A 63 7.95 0.00 3.34
CA PRO A 63 6.86 -0.96 3.24
C PRO A 63 6.12 -1.06 4.58
N ILE A 64 4.79 -0.90 4.54
CA ILE A 64 3.98 -1.02 5.75
C ILE A 64 3.16 -2.31 5.76
N GLY A 65 3.13 -3.04 4.67
CA GLY A 65 2.43 -4.31 4.55
C GLY A 65 1.28 -4.27 3.58
N GLY A 66 0.32 -5.16 3.77
CA GLY A 66 -0.83 -5.29 2.89
C GLY A 66 -2.09 -4.64 3.46
N SER A 67 -3.25 -5.12 2.99
CA SER A 67 -4.54 -4.54 3.37
C SER A 67 -4.81 -4.66 4.87
N ASP A 68 -4.52 -5.81 5.46
CA ASP A 68 -4.78 -6.02 6.90
C ASP A 68 -3.93 -5.09 7.75
N GLU A 69 -2.65 -4.93 7.41
CA GLU A 69 -1.75 -4.03 8.12
C GLU A 69 -2.20 -2.57 7.97
N LEU A 70 -2.64 -2.19 6.76
CA LEU A 70 -3.16 -0.85 6.53
C LEU A 70 -4.38 -0.56 7.38
N HIS A 71 -5.33 -1.51 7.45
CA HIS A 71 -6.54 -1.35 8.28
C HIS A 71 -6.19 -1.29 9.75
N ALA A 72 -5.22 -2.08 10.21
CA ALA A 72 -4.77 -2.05 11.60
C ALA A 72 -4.15 -0.70 11.95
N LEU A 73 -3.34 -0.13 11.07
CA LEU A 73 -2.76 1.20 11.29
C LEU A 73 -3.83 2.28 11.34
N ASP A 74 -4.84 2.16 10.48
CA ASP A 74 -5.97 3.11 10.50
C ASP A 74 -6.75 3.02 11.80
N ALA A 75 -7.05 1.81 12.25
CA ALA A 75 -7.83 1.60 13.48
C ALA A 75 -7.11 2.12 14.73
N SER A 76 -5.79 2.02 14.76
CA SER A 76 -5.00 2.47 15.91
C SER A 76 -4.68 3.97 15.87
N GLY A 77 -4.96 4.65 14.76
CA GLY A 77 -4.61 6.06 14.57
C GLY A 77 -3.18 6.28 14.11
N GLU A 78 -2.39 5.22 13.96
CA GLU A 78 -1.00 5.36 13.55
C GLU A 78 -0.84 5.71 12.08
N LEU A 79 -1.81 5.35 11.25
CA LEU A 79 -1.76 5.67 9.82
C LEU A 79 -1.66 7.19 9.63
N GLU A 80 -2.48 7.94 10.34
CA GLU A 80 -2.45 9.40 10.29
C GLU A 80 -1.09 9.95 10.68
N LYS A 81 -0.49 9.38 11.73
CA LYS A 81 0.84 9.82 12.17
C LYS A 81 1.92 9.56 11.13
N LEU A 82 1.83 8.44 10.41
CA LEU A 82 2.77 8.11 9.34
C LEU A 82 2.65 9.04 8.14
N LEU A 83 1.45 9.56 7.89
CA LEU A 83 1.18 10.43 6.75
C LEU A 83 1.60 11.88 6.98
N HIS A 84 1.56 12.33 8.22
CA HIS A 84 1.93 13.69 8.55
C HIS A 84 3.38 13.76 9.01
N ARG A 85 4.17 14.49 8.27
CA ARG A 85 5.58 14.70 8.55
C ARG A 85 5.79 15.96 9.38
#